data_0b93cd646d07f3fd51fdfd8489d467ca
#
_entry.id   0b93cd646d07f3fd51fdfd8489d467ca
#
_cell.length_a   1.000
_cell.length_b   1.000
_cell.length_c   1.000
_cell.angle_alpha   90.00
_cell.angle_beta   90.00
_cell.angle_gamma   90.00
#
_symmetry.space_group_name_H-M   'P 1'
#
loop_
_entity.id
_entity.type
_entity.pdbx_description
1 polymer ?
#
loop_
_entity_poly.entity_id
_entity_poly.type
_entity_poly.pdbx_seq_one_letter_code
_entity_poly.pdbx_strand_id
1 'polypeptide(L)'
;RKNGFTTPNVSLRCRNIALTHYRFPYRLDRTVGTVILENKELTMHLTGQAGGNPVQVNGVIQLTDAGTIGHVEVRGRDMPIDERLLTAMPARGAEILERLHADGTFDFVFRQDRSPKFPKGHSNSLDIRLRDCTLRDVRFPYPLTNVQGSVQMIEEDWSLTEITGRNDTGIVHCSGHLDRSAGEQGVLTLELSGREVVLDQELRDALPASVGRFWDDLAPRGKADFIATVKHTVGQKKTEVILDATPHANTVSIEPAWFPYRLEQLQGRLSWNNGLLQLSGWRGVHARTTVSTEGNCRFLPDGSWHVSLSHLSADRFRADHELLRALPSGLQDALST
;
A
#
# COMPACT_ATOMS: atom_id res chain seq x y z
N ARG A 1 -50.15 -37.98 0.12
CA ARG A 1 -49.78 -37.51 -1.23
C ARG A 1 -48.75 -36.41 -1.03
N LYS A 2 -47.44 -36.68 -1.27
CA LYS A 2 -46.40 -35.64 -1.39
C LYS A 2 -46.69 -34.94 -2.73
N ASN A 3 -47.17 -33.71 -2.67
CA ASN A 3 -47.22 -32.84 -3.83
C ASN A 3 -45.75 -32.50 -4.20
N GLY A 4 -45.20 -33.27 -5.13
CA GLY A 4 -43.91 -32.98 -5.71
C GLY A 4 -44.03 -31.69 -6.53
N PHE A 5 -43.48 -30.60 -6.05
CA PHE A 5 -43.27 -29.42 -6.87
C PHE A 5 -42.24 -29.79 -7.96
N THR A 6 -42.73 -29.92 -9.20
CA THR A 6 -41.84 -30.03 -10.36
C THR A 6 -41.24 -28.67 -10.61
N THR A 7 -39.91 -28.59 -10.63
CA THR A 7 -39.19 -27.36 -11.01
C THR A 7 -39.54 -27.07 -12.48
N PRO A 8 -40.12 -25.91 -12.82
CA PRO A 8 -40.43 -25.58 -14.20
C PRO A 8 -39.17 -25.44 -15.01
N ASN A 9 -39.16 -25.86 -16.28
CA ASN A 9 -38.14 -25.52 -17.24
C ASN A 9 -38.40 -24.09 -17.72
N VAL A 10 -37.42 -23.20 -17.56
CA VAL A 10 -37.49 -21.77 -17.92
C VAL A 10 -36.29 -21.41 -18.74
N SER A 11 -36.49 -20.76 -19.88
CA SER A 11 -35.45 -20.16 -20.68
C SER A 11 -35.70 -18.67 -20.85
N LEU A 12 -34.79 -17.84 -20.36
CA LEU A 12 -34.84 -16.39 -20.48
C LEU A 12 -33.75 -15.95 -21.44
N ARG A 13 -34.10 -15.24 -22.50
CA ARG A 13 -33.19 -14.59 -23.42
C ARG A 13 -33.16 -13.08 -23.13
N CYS A 14 -32.10 -12.65 -22.52
CA CYS A 14 -31.88 -11.22 -22.21
C CYS A 14 -31.49 -10.47 -23.50
N ARG A 15 -32.18 -9.34 -23.77
CA ARG A 15 -31.89 -8.46 -24.90
C ARG A 15 -31.89 -7.02 -24.43
N ASN A 16 -30.66 -6.48 -24.20
CA ASN A 16 -30.49 -5.09 -23.78
C ASN A 16 -31.21 -4.75 -22.47
N ILE A 17 -31.03 -5.56 -21.44
CA ILE A 17 -31.62 -5.32 -20.11
C ILE A 17 -30.59 -4.68 -19.18
N ALA A 18 -31.06 -4.05 -18.11
CA ALA A 18 -30.21 -3.64 -16.99
C ALA A 18 -30.40 -4.60 -15.80
N LEU A 19 -29.31 -4.98 -15.18
CA LEU A 19 -29.26 -5.85 -14.01
C LEU A 19 -28.53 -5.16 -12.86
N THR A 20 -28.98 -5.41 -11.64
CA THR A 20 -28.30 -4.98 -10.42
C THR A 20 -28.40 -6.11 -9.39
N HIS A 21 -27.26 -6.46 -8.79
CA HIS A 21 -27.26 -7.45 -7.74
C HIS A 21 -27.48 -6.77 -6.37
N TYR A 22 -28.38 -7.28 -5.53
CA TYR A 22 -28.78 -6.62 -4.28
C TYR A 22 -27.68 -6.45 -3.23
N ARG A 23 -26.63 -7.28 -3.25
CA ARG A 23 -25.47 -7.20 -2.36
C ARG A 23 -24.31 -6.39 -2.92
N PHE A 24 -24.30 -6.16 -4.21
CA PHE A 24 -23.30 -5.36 -4.91
C PHE A 24 -24.02 -4.59 -6.02
N PRO A 25 -24.61 -3.43 -5.71
CA PRO A 25 -25.49 -2.71 -6.60
C PRO A 25 -24.81 -1.97 -7.76
N TYR A 26 -23.68 -2.50 -8.23
CA TYR A 26 -23.03 -2.00 -9.45
C TYR A 26 -23.85 -2.42 -10.67
N ARG A 27 -24.43 -1.44 -11.32
CA ARG A 27 -25.39 -1.69 -12.40
C ARG A 27 -24.71 -2.22 -13.65
N LEU A 28 -25.21 -3.33 -14.16
CA LEU A 28 -24.80 -3.93 -15.43
C LEU A 28 -25.83 -3.55 -16.50
N ASP A 29 -25.44 -2.66 -17.42
CA ASP A 29 -26.27 -2.18 -18.51
C ASP A 29 -26.05 -2.97 -19.81
N ARG A 30 -26.97 -2.79 -20.77
CA ARG A 30 -26.93 -3.41 -22.10
C ARG A 30 -26.67 -4.93 -22.05
N THR A 31 -27.20 -5.58 -21.04
CA THR A 31 -26.96 -7.00 -20.82
C THR A 31 -27.70 -7.82 -21.86
N VAL A 32 -26.96 -8.72 -22.49
CA VAL A 32 -27.43 -9.75 -23.43
C VAL A 32 -26.99 -11.12 -22.97
N GLY A 33 -27.70 -12.16 -23.40
CA GLY A 33 -27.35 -13.54 -23.09
C GLY A 33 -28.53 -14.39 -22.69
N THR A 34 -28.27 -15.51 -22.00
CA THR A 34 -29.26 -16.49 -21.63
C THR A 34 -29.17 -16.91 -20.18
N VAL A 35 -30.34 -17.16 -19.57
CA VAL A 35 -30.48 -17.81 -18.27
C VAL A 35 -31.44 -18.96 -18.46
N ILE A 36 -31.00 -20.18 -18.23
CA ILE A 36 -31.76 -21.41 -18.46
C ILE A 36 -31.87 -22.19 -17.15
N LEU A 37 -33.09 -22.50 -16.77
CA LEU A 37 -33.36 -23.44 -15.68
C LEU A 37 -34.00 -24.67 -16.29
N GLU A 38 -33.30 -25.79 -16.30
CA GLU A 38 -33.74 -27.05 -16.85
C GLU A 38 -33.28 -28.19 -15.94
N ASN A 39 -34.18 -29.17 -15.66
CA ASN A 39 -33.84 -30.34 -14.83
C ASN A 39 -33.17 -29.98 -13.47
N LYS A 40 -33.63 -28.91 -12.80
CA LYS A 40 -33.04 -28.37 -11.55
C LYS A 40 -31.65 -27.78 -11.72
N GLU A 41 -31.15 -27.58 -12.94
CA GLU A 41 -29.91 -26.91 -13.23
C GLU A 41 -30.17 -25.52 -13.78
N LEU A 42 -29.56 -24.51 -13.15
CA LEU A 42 -29.55 -23.11 -13.58
C LEU A 42 -28.21 -22.81 -14.27
N THR A 43 -28.30 -22.50 -15.56
CA THR A 43 -27.13 -22.07 -16.35
C THR A 43 -27.28 -20.60 -16.74
N MET A 44 -26.23 -19.83 -16.61
CA MET A 44 -26.20 -18.40 -16.92
C MET A 44 -25.00 -18.06 -17.81
N HIS A 45 -25.25 -17.34 -18.92
CA HIS A 45 -24.24 -16.76 -19.79
C HIS A 45 -24.70 -15.37 -20.18
N LEU A 46 -24.16 -14.36 -19.48
CA LEU A 46 -24.53 -12.96 -19.68
C LEU A 46 -23.30 -12.13 -19.97
N THR A 47 -23.45 -11.15 -20.86
CA THR A 47 -22.46 -10.12 -21.13
C THR A 47 -23.15 -8.76 -21.10
N GLY A 48 -22.57 -7.81 -20.39
CA GLY A 48 -23.10 -6.46 -20.26
C GLY A 48 -21.98 -5.45 -20.09
N GLN A 49 -22.34 -4.23 -19.68
CA GLN A 49 -21.40 -3.14 -19.44
C GLN A 49 -21.64 -2.55 -18.04
N ALA A 50 -20.58 -2.37 -17.29
CA ALA A 50 -20.58 -1.67 -16.02
C ALA A 50 -19.64 -0.48 -16.11
N GLY A 51 -20.14 0.74 -15.87
CA GLY A 51 -19.36 1.96 -16.08
C GLY A 51 -18.85 2.17 -17.52
N GLY A 52 -19.49 1.53 -18.51
CA GLY A 52 -19.05 1.54 -19.90
C GLY A 52 -18.12 0.38 -20.30
N ASN A 53 -17.59 -0.36 -19.36
CA ASN A 53 -16.62 -1.44 -19.58
C ASN A 53 -17.28 -2.84 -19.56
N PRO A 54 -16.71 -3.82 -20.30
CA PRO A 54 -17.33 -5.12 -20.48
C PRO A 54 -17.28 -5.95 -19.20
N VAL A 55 -18.40 -6.54 -18.84
CA VAL A 55 -18.54 -7.51 -17.74
C VAL A 55 -19.22 -8.77 -18.25
N GLN A 56 -18.67 -9.91 -17.88
CA GLN A 56 -19.22 -11.24 -18.18
C GLN A 56 -19.68 -11.92 -16.90
N VAL A 57 -20.84 -12.57 -16.95
CA VAL A 57 -21.37 -13.40 -15.85
C VAL A 57 -21.62 -14.79 -16.39
N ASN A 58 -20.94 -15.77 -15.84
CA ASN A 58 -21.15 -17.19 -16.17
C ASN A 58 -21.45 -17.95 -14.89
N GLY A 59 -22.32 -18.95 -14.98
CA GLY A 59 -22.64 -19.77 -13.83
C GLY A 59 -23.40 -21.04 -14.18
N VAL A 60 -23.15 -22.06 -13.37
CA VAL A 60 -23.92 -23.32 -13.36
C VAL A 60 -24.23 -23.67 -11.92
N ILE A 61 -25.50 -23.79 -11.59
CA ILE A 61 -25.97 -24.10 -10.23
C ILE A 61 -26.98 -25.25 -10.32
N GLN A 62 -26.64 -26.37 -9.74
CA GLN A 62 -27.53 -27.53 -9.59
C GLN A 62 -28.31 -27.41 -8.28
N LEU A 63 -29.63 -27.48 -8.35
CA LEU A 63 -30.54 -27.54 -7.21
C LEU A 63 -30.68 -29.00 -6.75
N THR A 64 -30.22 -29.30 -5.54
CA THR A 64 -30.33 -30.65 -4.95
C THR A 64 -31.17 -30.61 -3.68
N ASP A 65 -31.58 -31.76 -3.19
CA ASP A 65 -32.34 -31.84 -1.93
C ASP A 65 -31.51 -31.43 -0.71
N ALA A 66 -30.15 -31.50 -0.82
CA ALA A 66 -29.20 -31.09 0.23
C ALA A 66 -28.80 -29.61 0.14
N GLY A 67 -29.24 -28.88 -0.90
CA GLY A 67 -28.89 -27.50 -1.16
C GLY A 67 -28.43 -27.25 -2.59
N THR A 68 -27.66 -26.21 -2.82
CA THR A 68 -27.15 -25.83 -4.15
C THR A 68 -25.69 -26.23 -4.33
N ILE A 69 -25.33 -26.75 -5.51
CA ILE A 69 -23.98 -27.11 -5.91
C ILE A 69 -23.67 -26.42 -7.24
N GLY A 70 -22.47 -25.83 -7.37
CA GLY A 70 -22.07 -25.18 -8.61
C GLY A 70 -21.26 -23.92 -8.36
N HIS A 71 -21.22 -23.04 -9.34
CA HIS A 71 -20.51 -21.78 -9.23
C HIS A 71 -21.15 -20.66 -10.04
N VAL A 72 -20.83 -19.43 -9.64
CA VAL A 72 -21.05 -18.21 -10.42
C VAL A 72 -19.72 -17.47 -10.51
N GLU A 73 -19.36 -17.04 -11.70
CA GLU A 73 -18.16 -16.27 -11.97
C GLU A 73 -18.54 -14.96 -12.68
N VAL A 74 -17.97 -13.85 -12.19
CA VAL A 74 -18.12 -12.51 -12.78
C VAL A 74 -16.73 -11.99 -13.13
N ARG A 75 -16.53 -11.59 -14.38
CA ARG A 75 -15.27 -11.01 -14.87
C ARG A 75 -15.51 -9.62 -15.42
N GLY A 76 -14.70 -8.67 -15.00
CA GLY A 76 -14.64 -7.32 -15.56
C GLY A 76 -13.22 -6.98 -16.02
N ARG A 77 -13.12 -6.15 -17.05
CA ARG A 77 -11.85 -5.65 -17.58
C ARG A 77 -11.87 -4.14 -17.68
N ASP A 78 -10.71 -3.54 -17.40
CA ASP A 78 -10.48 -2.09 -17.44
C ASP A 78 -11.53 -1.30 -16.64
N MET A 79 -11.94 -1.87 -15.50
CA MET A 79 -12.96 -1.27 -14.63
C MET A 79 -12.40 -0.03 -13.95
N PRO A 80 -13.07 1.14 -14.04
CA PRO A 80 -12.58 2.33 -13.39
C PRO A 80 -12.80 2.29 -11.87
N ILE A 81 -11.88 2.89 -11.13
CA ILE A 81 -12.08 3.22 -9.72
C ILE A 81 -12.83 4.56 -9.68
N ASP A 82 -14.17 4.51 -9.69
CA ASP A 82 -15.04 5.69 -9.76
C ASP A 82 -16.07 5.71 -8.62
N GLU A 83 -16.84 6.79 -8.51
CA GLU A 83 -17.90 6.95 -7.50
C GLU A 83 -18.97 5.85 -7.58
N ARG A 84 -19.23 5.28 -8.76
CA ARG A 84 -20.20 4.19 -8.92
C ARG A 84 -19.70 2.92 -8.28
N LEU A 85 -18.40 2.64 -8.43
CA LEU A 85 -17.74 1.52 -7.74
C LEU A 85 -17.80 1.73 -6.23
N LEU A 86 -17.39 2.90 -5.74
CA LEU A 86 -17.41 3.23 -4.31
C LEU A 86 -18.81 3.08 -3.70
N THR A 87 -19.84 3.58 -4.40
CA THR A 87 -21.24 3.46 -3.95
C THR A 87 -21.74 2.00 -3.93
N ALA A 88 -21.24 1.16 -4.83
CA ALA A 88 -21.64 -0.24 -4.93
C ALA A 88 -20.88 -1.16 -3.95
N MET A 89 -19.71 -0.73 -3.48
CA MET A 89 -18.88 -1.54 -2.59
C MET A 89 -19.43 -1.60 -1.16
N PRO A 90 -19.10 -2.66 -0.39
CA PRO A 90 -19.26 -2.64 1.06
C PRO A 90 -18.53 -1.45 1.68
N ALA A 91 -19.11 -0.82 2.70
CA ALA A 91 -18.61 0.42 3.30
C ALA A 91 -17.10 0.39 3.64
N ARG A 92 -16.60 -0.73 4.18
CA ARG A 92 -15.15 -0.89 4.48
C ARG A 92 -14.26 -0.82 3.24
N GLY A 93 -14.71 -1.38 2.11
CA GLY A 93 -13.96 -1.34 0.85
C GLY A 93 -13.91 0.08 0.28
N ALA A 94 -15.05 0.76 0.26
CA ALA A 94 -15.14 2.15 -0.16
C ALA A 94 -14.23 3.06 0.70
N GLU A 95 -14.30 2.94 2.02
CA GLU A 95 -13.47 3.68 2.97
C GLU A 95 -11.95 3.47 2.73
N ILE A 96 -11.53 2.25 2.38
CA ILE A 96 -10.12 1.97 2.03
C ILE A 96 -9.71 2.71 0.76
N LEU A 97 -10.52 2.62 -0.32
CA LEU A 97 -10.20 3.28 -1.59
C LEU A 97 -10.21 4.81 -1.45
N GLU A 98 -11.18 5.37 -0.72
CA GLU A 98 -11.24 6.81 -0.40
C GLU A 98 -10.01 7.27 0.38
N ARG A 99 -9.60 6.50 1.41
CA ARG A 99 -8.41 6.81 2.19
C ARG A 99 -7.12 6.76 1.37
N LEU A 100 -7.05 5.85 0.41
CA LEU A 100 -5.91 5.73 -0.50
C LEU A 100 -5.95 6.74 -1.64
N HIS A 101 -7.02 7.55 -1.77
CA HIS A 101 -7.25 8.38 -2.94
C HIS A 101 -6.93 7.62 -4.23
N ALA A 102 -7.42 6.38 -4.29
CA ALA A 102 -7.13 5.49 -5.40
C ALA A 102 -7.86 5.94 -6.67
N ASP A 103 -7.14 6.00 -7.78
CA ASP A 103 -7.67 6.26 -9.12
C ASP A 103 -6.99 5.32 -10.12
N GLY A 104 -7.60 5.12 -11.28
CA GLY A 104 -7.08 4.25 -12.33
C GLY A 104 -8.05 3.13 -12.71
N THR A 105 -7.52 2.03 -13.21
CA THR A 105 -8.32 0.90 -13.69
C THR A 105 -7.83 -0.43 -13.13
N PHE A 106 -8.73 -1.41 -13.11
CA PHE A 106 -8.42 -2.76 -12.69
C PHE A 106 -9.22 -3.80 -13.49
N ASP A 107 -8.66 -4.99 -13.61
CA ASP A 107 -9.39 -6.18 -14.01
C ASP A 107 -9.79 -6.96 -12.77
N PHE A 108 -10.91 -7.68 -12.81
CA PHE A 108 -11.27 -8.56 -11.73
C PHE A 108 -11.93 -9.87 -12.20
N VAL A 109 -11.78 -10.90 -11.38
CA VAL A 109 -12.53 -12.14 -11.44
C VAL A 109 -13.08 -12.41 -10.05
N PHE A 110 -14.40 -12.34 -9.91
CA PHE A 110 -15.09 -12.79 -8.70
C PHE A 110 -15.68 -14.15 -8.96
N ARG A 111 -15.48 -15.09 -8.04
CA ARG A 111 -16.07 -16.43 -8.11
C ARG A 111 -16.72 -16.79 -6.78
N GLN A 112 -17.96 -17.30 -6.88
CA GLN A 112 -18.66 -17.91 -5.76
C GLN A 112 -18.91 -19.37 -6.08
N ASP A 113 -18.26 -20.27 -5.35
CA ASP A 113 -18.54 -21.70 -5.39
C ASP A 113 -19.61 -22.06 -4.35
N ARG A 114 -20.58 -22.87 -4.71
CA ARG A 114 -21.68 -23.32 -3.86
C ARG A 114 -21.58 -24.81 -3.59
N SER A 115 -21.66 -25.19 -2.33
CA SER A 115 -21.70 -26.59 -1.91
C SER A 115 -22.24 -26.70 -0.49
N PRO A 116 -23.06 -27.69 -0.17
CA PRO A 116 -23.45 -27.99 1.22
C PRO A 116 -22.26 -28.33 2.15
N LYS A 117 -21.09 -28.61 1.58
CA LYS A 117 -19.87 -28.89 2.35
C LYS A 117 -19.21 -27.62 2.91
N PHE A 118 -19.50 -26.46 2.36
CA PHE A 118 -18.99 -25.20 2.89
C PHE A 118 -19.78 -24.77 4.13
N PRO A 119 -19.12 -24.22 5.18
CA PRO A 119 -19.79 -23.80 6.41
C PRO A 119 -20.97 -22.83 6.18
N LYS A 120 -20.83 -21.90 5.23
CA LYS A 120 -21.86 -20.91 4.84
C LYS A 120 -22.68 -21.36 3.61
N GLY A 121 -22.50 -22.61 3.14
CA GLY A 121 -23.10 -23.11 1.89
C GLY A 121 -22.46 -22.57 0.61
N HIS A 122 -21.48 -21.70 0.74
CA HIS A 122 -20.72 -21.11 -0.38
C HIS A 122 -19.30 -20.70 0.07
N SER A 123 -18.41 -20.56 -0.90
CA SER A 123 -17.08 -19.99 -0.78
C SER A 123 -16.90 -18.90 -1.82
N ASN A 124 -16.26 -17.80 -1.45
CA ASN A 124 -16.03 -16.65 -2.33
C ASN A 124 -14.54 -16.45 -2.56
N SER A 125 -14.16 -16.14 -3.80
CA SER A 125 -12.84 -15.63 -4.14
C SER A 125 -12.95 -14.40 -5.04
N LEU A 126 -12.00 -13.51 -4.93
CA LEU A 126 -11.88 -12.29 -5.75
C LEU A 126 -10.42 -12.10 -6.11
N ASP A 127 -10.12 -12.08 -7.39
CA ASP A 127 -8.82 -11.73 -7.93
C ASP A 127 -8.91 -10.36 -8.62
N ILE A 128 -8.09 -9.42 -8.20
CA ILE A 128 -8.00 -8.06 -8.77
C ILE A 128 -6.61 -7.87 -9.33
N ARG A 129 -6.50 -7.35 -10.54
CA ARG A 129 -5.24 -6.90 -11.14
C ARG A 129 -5.32 -5.40 -11.37
N LEU A 130 -4.51 -4.65 -10.65
CA LEU A 130 -4.36 -3.20 -10.80
C LEU A 130 -3.63 -2.87 -12.09
N ARG A 131 -4.09 -1.81 -12.78
CA ARG A 131 -3.52 -1.33 -14.03
C ARG A 131 -3.37 0.18 -13.98
N ASP A 132 -2.12 0.63 -13.99
CA ASP A 132 -1.78 2.05 -14.06
C ASP A 132 -2.57 2.94 -13.08
N CYS A 133 -2.67 2.45 -11.83
CA CYS A 133 -3.37 3.19 -10.78
C CYS A 133 -2.47 4.26 -10.17
N THR A 134 -3.10 5.21 -9.49
CA THR A 134 -2.45 6.16 -8.58
C THR A 134 -2.95 5.93 -7.17
N LEU A 135 -2.07 6.11 -6.19
CA LEU A 135 -2.40 5.96 -4.77
C LEU A 135 -1.75 7.09 -3.96
N ARG A 136 -2.48 7.58 -2.95
CA ARG A 136 -1.98 8.53 -1.97
C ARG A 136 -2.68 8.32 -0.63
N ASP A 137 -2.06 7.59 0.29
CA ASP A 137 -2.67 7.31 1.60
C ASP A 137 -2.77 8.58 2.46
N VAL A 138 -3.91 8.82 3.09
CA VAL A 138 -4.14 10.01 3.94
C VAL A 138 -3.18 10.11 5.12
N ARG A 139 -2.67 8.98 5.65
CA ARG A 139 -1.76 8.96 6.81
C ARG A 139 -0.30 9.10 6.42
N PHE A 140 0.04 8.71 5.19
CA PHE A 140 1.36 8.85 4.59
C PHE A 140 1.17 9.33 3.15
N PRO A 141 0.97 10.64 2.94
CA PRO A 141 0.52 11.20 1.67
C PRO A 141 1.64 11.28 0.62
N TYR A 142 2.47 10.25 0.52
CA TYR A 142 3.47 10.09 -0.53
C TYR A 142 2.80 9.54 -1.78
N PRO A 143 2.74 10.29 -2.89
CA PRO A 143 2.02 9.87 -4.07
C PRO A 143 2.76 8.75 -4.80
N LEU A 144 2.02 7.74 -5.21
CA LEU A 144 2.53 6.67 -6.07
C LEU A 144 1.73 6.66 -7.37
N THR A 145 2.42 6.62 -8.49
CA THR A 145 1.88 6.52 -9.85
C THR A 145 2.26 5.19 -10.48
N ASN A 146 1.64 4.85 -11.61
CA ASN A 146 1.88 3.59 -12.34
C ASN A 146 1.77 2.37 -11.41
N VAL A 147 0.81 2.41 -10.48
CA VAL A 147 0.63 1.33 -9.53
C VAL A 147 0.00 0.14 -10.24
N GLN A 148 0.66 -1.00 -10.15
CA GLN A 148 0.22 -2.29 -10.70
C GLN A 148 0.53 -3.40 -9.71
N GLY A 149 -0.09 -4.56 -9.95
CA GLY A 149 0.06 -5.75 -9.12
C GLY A 149 -1.27 -6.46 -8.91
N SER A 150 -1.31 -7.41 -7.99
CA SER A 150 -2.47 -8.25 -7.76
C SER A 150 -2.92 -8.19 -6.32
N VAL A 151 -4.25 -8.17 -6.13
CA VAL A 151 -4.90 -8.29 -4.84
C VAL A 151 -5.85 -9.47 -4.91
N GLN A 152 -5.71 -10.43 -4.01
CA GLN A 152 -6.55 -11.62 -3.94
C GLN A 152 -7.28 -11.68 -2.61
N MET A 153 -8.53 -12.09 -2.67
CA MET A 153 -9.34 -12.44 -1.49
C MET A 153 -9.82 -13.88 -1.62
N ILE A 154 -9.64 -14.66 -0.58
CA ILE A 154 -10.25 -15.98 -0.41
C ILE A 154 -11.00 -15.95 0.91
N GLU A 155 -12.32 -16.07 0.86
CA GLU A 155 -13.22 -15.84 1.99
C GLU A 155 -13.04 -14.43 2.58
N GLU A 156 -12.35 -14.32 3.69
CA GLU A 156 -12.09 -13.05 4.40
C GLU A 156 -10.61 -12.70 4.46
N ASP A 157 -9.75 -13.59 3.98
CA ASP A 157 -8.31 -13.38 3.95
C ASP A 157 -7.88 -12.67 2.66
N TRP A 158 -7.05 -11.65 2.81
CA TRP A 158 -6.57 -10.84 1.70
C TRP A 158 -5.07 -10.97 1.55
N SER A 159 -4.61 -11.06 0.32
CA SER A 159 -3.20 -11.01 -0.03
C SER A 159 -2.94 -9.96 -1.11
N LEU A 160 -1.81 -9.28 -0.98
CA LEU A 160 -1.28 -8.32 -1.95
C LEU A 160 0.02 -8.91 -2.49
N THR A 161 0.13 -9.01 -3.80
CA THR A 161 1.27 -9.65 -4.44
C THR A 161 1.81 -8.76 -5.55
N GLU A 162 3.14 -8.55 -5.52
CA GLU A 162 3.85 -7.79 -6.55
C GLU A 162 3.25 -6.40 -6.82
N ILE A 163 2.73 -5.74 -5.78
CA ILE A 163 2.30 -4.36 -5.93
C ILE A 163 3.55 -3.49 -6.12
N THR A 164 3.59 -2.78 -7.23
CA THR A 164 4.68 -1.85 -7.56
C THR A 164 4.11 -0.49 -7.87
N GLY A 165 4.80 0.56 -7.49
CA GLY A 165 4.44 1.95 -7.79
C GLY A 165 5.68 2.80 -7.96
N ARG A 166 5.53 3.99 -8.55
CA ARG A 166 6.62 4.93 -8.81
C ARG A 166 6.31 6.31 -8.26
N ASN A 167 7.37 6.96 -7.80
CA ASN A 167 7.38 8.38 -7.56
C ASN A 167 8.73 8.90 -8.09
N ASP A 168 8.71 9.79 -9.05
CA ASP A 168 9.90 10.22 -9.80
C ASP A 168 10.76 9.04 -10.30
N THR A 169 12.01 8.97 -9.84
CA THR A 169 12.92 7.85 -10.13
C THR A 169 12.75 6.69 -9.17
N GLY A 170 12.08 6.91 -8.04
CA GLY A 170 11.87 5.92 -7.00
C GLY A 170 10.89 4.82 -7.42
N ILE A 171 11.23 3.59 -7.11
CA ILE A 171 10.35 2.42 -7.30
C ILE A 171 10.07 1.84 -5.93
N VAL A 172 8.78 1.68 -5.62
CA VAL A 172 8.32 1.06 -4.38
C VAL A 172 7.65 -0.27 -4.72
N HIS A 173 8.02 -1.31 -3.99
CA HIS A 173 7.37 -2.61 -4.03
C HIS A 173 6.66 -2.85 -2.71
N CYS A 174 5.49 -3.48 -2.78
CA CYS A 174 4.73 -3.87 -1.60
C CYS A 174 4.14 -5.27 -1.82
N SER A 175 4.28 -6.12 -0.83
CA SER A 175 3.51 -7.34 -0.66
C SER A 175 2.88 -7.34 0.73
N GLY A 176 1.87 -8.19 0.94
CA GLY A 176 1.26 -8.26 2.25
C GLY A 176 0.07 -9.17 2.33
N HIS A 177 -0.41 -9.34 3.54
CA HIS A 177 -1.59 -10.15 3.82
C HIS A 177 -2.36 -9.61 5.01
N LEU A 178 -3.67 -9.77 4.98
CA LEU A 178 -4.57 -9.57 6.10
C LEU A 178 -5.03 -10.95 6.59
N ASP A 179 -4.51 -11.36 7.74
CA ASP A 179 -4.86 -12.62 8.39
C ASP A 179 -5.98 -12.36 9.40
N ARG A 180 -7.09 -13.07 9.24
CA ARG A 180 -8.25 -13.06 10.15
C ARG A 180 -8.42 -14.37 10.93
N SER A 181 -7.54 -15.34 10.74
CA SER A 181 -7.60 -16.63 11.44
C SER A 181 -7.48 -16.52 12.96
N ALA A 182 -6.85 -15.45 13.45
CA ALA A 182 -6.62 -15.20 14.88
C ALA A 182 -7.77 -14.46 15.61
N GLY A 183 -8.92 -14.22 14.95
CA GLY A 183 -10.09 -13.55 15.54
C GLY A 183 -10.69 -12.44 14.66
N GLU A 184 -11.79 -11.80 15.15
CA GLU A 184 -12.52 -10.76 14.39
C GLU A 184 -11.67 -9.53 14.01
N GLN A 185 -10.55 -9.32 14.71
CA GLN A 185 -9.66 -8.18 14.53
C GLN A 185 -8.46 -8.52 13.66
N GLY A 186 -8.56 -9.02 12.48
CA GLY A 186 -7.42 -9.41 11.63
C GLY A 186 -6.17 -8.52 11.71
N VAL A 187 -5.02 -9.08 11.42
CA VAL A 187 -3.73 -8.38 11.38
C VAL A 187 -3.28 -8.18 9.94
N LEU A 188 -3.17 -6.92 9.52
CA LEU A 188 -2.55 -6.56 8.25
C LEU A 188 -1.04 -6.48 8.43
N THR A 189 -0.31 -7.26 7.67
CA THR A 189 1.16 -7.19 7.56
C THR A 189 1.51 -6.74 6.15
N LEU A 190 2.29 -5.67 6.03
CA LEU A 190 2.83 -5.20 4.75
C LEU A 190 4.36 -5.27 4.80
N GLU A 191 4.95 -5.78 3.74
CA GLU A 191 6.38 -5.77 3.47
C GLU A 191 6.62 -4.81 2.30
N LEU A 192 7.40 -3.77 2.55
CA LEU A 192 7.69 -2.73 1.58
C LEU A 192 9.19 -2.66 1.32
N SER A 193 9.55 -2.35 0.09
CA SER A 193 10.90 -1.94 -0.26
C SER A 193 10.86 -0.80 -1.26
N GLY A 194 11.82 0.12 -1.16
CA GLY A 194 11.98 1.22 -2.10
C GLY A 194 13.41 1.28 -2.60
N ARG A 195 13.57 1.63 -3.86
CA ARG A 195 14.89 1.88 -4.47
C ARG A 195 14.89 3.24 -5.13
N GLU A 196 16.01 3.95 -4.98
CA GLU A 196 16.22 5.29 -5.56
C GLU A 196 15.13 6.31 -5.17
N VAL A 197 14.56 6.16 -3.97
CA VAL A 197 13.55 7.08 -3.45
C VAL A 197 14.19 8.45 -3.23
N VAL A 198 13.62 9.46 -3.85
CA VAL A 198 14.16 10.84 -3.79
C VAL A 198 13.89 11.43 -2.41
N LEU A 199 14.91 12.03 -1.82
CA LEU A 199 14.81 12.75 -0.55
C LEU A 199 14.41 14.20 -0.83
N ASP A 200 13.11 14.40 -1.10
CA ASP A 200 12.53 15.68 -1.53
C ASP A 200 11.43 16.17 -0.58
N GLN A 201 10.76 17.25 -1.00
CA GLN A 201 9.69 17.86 -0.21
C GLN A 201 8.44 16.97 -0.14
N GLU A 202 8.13 16.17 -1.16
CA GLU A 202 6.97 15.28 -1.14
C GLU A 202 7.14 14.18 -0.08
N LEU A 203 8.33 13.58 -0.01
CA LEU A 203 8.64 12.61 1.03
C LEU A 203 8.64 13.26 2.42
N ARG A 204 9.24 14.46 2.55
CA ARG A 204 9.25 15.22 3.80
C ARG A 204 7.83 15.49 4.31
N ASP A 205 6.93 15.92 3.43
CA ASP A 205 5.54 16.27 3.79
C ASP A 205 4.69 15.03 4.12
N ALA A 206 5.10 13.86 3.65
CA ALA A 206 4.49 12.60 4.01
C ALA A 206 4.90 12.08 5.40
N LEU A 207 6.03 12.56 5.94
CA LEU A 207 6.53 12.10 7.24
C LEU A 207 5.71 12.68 8.42
N PRO A 208 5.63 11.97 9.56
CA PRO A 208 5.07 12.53 10.79
C PRO A 208 5.76 13.83 11.19
N ALA A 209 5.02 14.78 11.77
CA ALA A 209 5.50 16.13 12.05
C ALA A 209 6.81 16.19 12.87
N SER A 210 7.05 15.25 13.79
CA SER A 210 8.29 15.15 14.55
C SER A 210 9.49 14.76 13.70
N VAL A 211 9.28 13.79 12.79
CA VAL A 211 10.30 13.33 11.85
C VAL A 211 10.55 14.39 10.80
N GLY A 212 9.51 15.08 10.32
CA GLY A 212 9.63 16.20 9.38
C GLY A 212 10.46 17.35 9.92
N ARG A 213 10.34 17.68 11.21
CA ARG A 213 11.23 18.71 11.85
C ARG A 213 12.70 18.26 11.87
N PHE A 214 12.95 17.02 12.24
CA PHE A 214 14.31 16.47 12.19
C PHE A 214 14.86 16.45 10.77
N TRP A 215 14.02 16.18 9.78
CA TRP A 215 14.37 16.31 8.36
C TRP A 215 14.77 17.74 7.99
N ASP A 216 13.95 18.73 8.38
CA ASP A 216 14.25 20.15 8.10
C ASP A 216 15.56 20.58 8.73
N ASP A 217 15.85 20.10 9.95
CA ASP A 217 17.09 20.37 10.67
C ASP A 217 18.33 19.70 10.03
N LEU A 218 18.17 18.57 9.34
CA LEU A 218 19.26 17.87 8.65
C LEU A 218 19.41 18.26 7.18
N ALA A 219 18.35 18.79 6.57
CA ALA A 219 18.27 19.14 5.14
C ALA A 219 18.83 18.05 4.21
N PRO A 220 18.37 16.78 4.31
CA PRO A 220 18.89 15.69 3.49
C PRO A 220 18.54 15.92 2.02
N ARG A 221 19.45 15.53 1.12
CA ARG A 221 19.26 15.54 -0.32
C ARG A 221 19.83 14.26 -0.92
N GLY A 222 19.35 13.90 -2.10
CA GLY A 222 19.81 12.71 -2.82
C GLY A 222 18.75 11.62 -2.89
N LYS A 223 19.17 10.37 -2.85
CA LYS A 223 18.29 9.21 -2.97
C LYS A 223 18.63 8.17 -1.90
N ALA A 224 17.61 7.45 -1.44
CA ALA A 224 17.77 6.37 -0.47
C ALA A 224 17.05 5.09 -0.93
N ASP A 225 17.57 3.97 -0.47
CA ASP A 225 16.91 2.67 -0.56
C ASP A 225 16.38 2.30 0.82
N PHE A 226 15.24 1.59 0.87
CA PHE A 226 14.70 1.13 2.14
C PHE A 226 14.02 -0.22 2.05
N ILE A 227 13.92 -0.89 3.19
CA ILE A 227 13.00 -2.01 3.45
C ILE A 227 12.19 -1.67 4.70
N ALA A 228 10.90 -2.02 4.70
CA ALA A 228 10.06 -1.77 5.86
C ALA A 228 9.02 -2.87 6.05
N THR A 229 8.68 -3.11 7.32
CA THR A 229 7.54 -3.96 7.70
C THR A 229 6.56 -3.11 8.48
N VAL A 230 5.30 -3.13 8.05
CA VAL A 230 4.19 -2.44 8.71
C VAL A 230 3.20 -3.47 9.21
N LYS A 231 2.89 -3.45 10.51
CA LYS A 231 1.86 -4.30 11.12
C LYS A 231 0.76 -3.44 11.72
N HIS A 232 -0.47 -3.74 11.34
CA HIS A 232 -1.66 -3.01 11.83
C HIS A 232 -2.76 -4.00 12.20
N THR A 233 -3.17 -3.97 13.47
CA THR A 233 -4.35 -4.72 13.91
C THR A 233 -5.60 -3.92 13.57
N VAL A 234 -6.50 -4.51 12.80
CA VAL A 234 -7.75 -3.87 12.37
C VAL A 234 -8.57 -3.43 13.58
N GLY A 235 -8.99 -2.17 13.58
CA GLY A 235 -9.72 -1.57 14.71
C GLY A 235 -8.84 -0.96 15.81
N GLN A 236 -7.54 -1.14 15.78
CA GLN A 236 -6.62 -0.46 16.68
C GLN A 236 -6.08 0.84 16.05
N LYS A 237 -5.74 1.82 16.89
CA LYS A 237 -5.13 3.08 16.43
C LYS A 237 -3.62 2.96 16.16
N LYS A 238 -2.97 2.00 16.83
CA LYS A 238 -1.51 1.85 16.76
C LYS A 238 -1.12 1.00 15.55
N THR A 239 -0.16 1.49 14.80
CA THR A 239 0.53 0.77 13.71
C THR A 239 1.99 0.60 14.12
N GLU A 240 2.52 -0.58 13.99
CA GLU A 240 3.93 -0.87 14.21
C GLU A 240 4.68 -0.73 12.90
N VAL A 241 5.80 -0.02 12.92
CA VAL A 241 6.65 0.22 11.75
C VAL A 241 8.09 -0.08 12.11
N ILE A 242 8.69 -1.00 11.37
CA ILE A 242 10.13 -1.27 11.39
C ILE A 242 10.65 -0.92 9.99
N LEU A 243 11.68 -0.11 9.92
CA LEU A 243 12.26 0.34 8.65
C LEU A 243 13.78 0.38 8.75
N ASP A 244 14.44 -0.10 7.72
CA ASP A 244 15.87 0.09 7.48
C ASP A 244 16.05 0.89 6.18
N ALA A 245 16.85 1.95 6.23
CA ALA A 245 17.17 2.76 5.08
C ALA A 245 18.70 2.93 4.92
N THR A 246 19.13 3.01 3.68
CA THR A 246 20.54 3.23 3.31
C THR A 246 20.62 4.30 2.20
N PRO A 247 21.66 5.16 2.22
CA PRO A 247 21.94 6.06 1.11
C PRO A 247 22.12 5.30 -0.20
N HIS A 248 21.49 5.75 -1.27
CA HIS A 248 21.68 5.15 -2.60
C HIS A 248 22.97 5.69 -3.25
N ALA A 249 23.90 4.80 -3.56
CA ALA A 249 25.07 5.04 -4.43
C ALA A 249 25.81 6.38 -4.19
N ASN A 250 26.10 6.75 -2.93
CA ASN A 250 26.80 7.98 -2.55
C ASN A 250 26.09 9.29 -3.00
N THR A 251 24.81 9.27 -3.27
CA THR A 251 24.05 10.46 -3.70
C THR A 251 23.60 11.34 -2.55
N VAL A 252 23.61 10.81 -1.32
CA VAL A 252 23.02 11.50 -0.17
C VAL A 252 24.00 12.49 0.45
N SER A 253 23.49 13.68 0.76
CA SER A 253 24.16 14.71 1.55
C SER A 253 23.22 15.23 2.63
N ILE A 254 23.81 15.76 3.72
CA ILE A 254 23.10 16.49 4.79
C ILE A 254 23.87 17.78 5.10
N GLU A 255 23.12 18.78 5.61
CA GLU A 255 23.68 20.05 6.08
C GLU A 255 22.91 20.47 7.34
N PRO A 256 23.32 19.97 8.54
CA PRO A 256 22.58 20.23 9.76
C PRO A 256 22.47 21.72 10.08
N ALA A 257 21.25 22.21 10.35
CA ALA A 257 21.01 23.63 10.63
C ALA A 257 21.76 24.15 11.85
N TRP A 258 22.03 23.31 12.86
CA TRP A 258 22.79 23.66 14.07
C TRP A 258 24.33 23.61 13.90
N PHE A 259 24.79 23.01 12.81
CA PHE A 259 26.18 22.88 12.42
C PHE A 259 26.26 22.84 10.89
N PRO A 260 26.17 23.99 10.21
CA PRO A 260 26.05 24.10 8.75
C PRO A 260 27.38 23.72 8.05
N TYR A 261 27.77 22.48 8.22
CA TYR A 261 28.92 21.82 7.61
C TYR A 261 28.41 20.65 6.78
N ARG A 262 28.36 20.86 5.48
CA ARG A 262 27.73 19.90 4.56
C ARG A 262 28.55 18.63 4.46
N LEU A 263 27.92 17.49 4.77
CA LEU A 263 28.48 16.17 4.57
C LEU A 263 27.87 15.55 3.31
N GLU A 264 28.73 15.10 2.41
CA GLU A 264 28.36 14.48 1.14
C GLU A 264 28.74 13.00 1.13
N GLN A 265 28.28 12.27 0.08
CA GLN A 265 28.59 10.86 -0.13
C GLN A 265 28.31 10.00 1.11
N LEU A 266 27.19 10.29 1.77
CA LEU A 266 26.83 9.59 2.99
C LEU A 266 26.69 8.09 2.73
N GLN A 267 27.20 7.31 3.66
CA GLN A 267 27.11 5.85 3.74
C GLN A 267 26.68 5.48 5.15
N GLY A 268 26.13 4.29 5.33
CA GLY A 268 25.67 3.80 6.63
C GLY A 268 24.24 3.25 6.56
N ARG A 269 23.72 2.87 7.71
CA ARG A 269 22.35 2.38 7.86
C ARG A 269 21.61 3.21 8.89
N LEU A 270 20.36 3.47 8.59
CA LEU A 270 19.39 4.10 9.46
C LEU A 270 18.31 3.07 9.75
N SER A 271 18.11 2.70 11.00
CA SER A 271 17.08 1.75 11.41
C SER A 271 16.05 2.43 12.29
N TRP A 272 14.78 2.32 11.91
CA TRP A 272 13.64 2.83 12.68
C TRP A 272 12.86 1.68 13.29
N ASN A 273 12.61 1.78 14.58
CA ASN A 273 11.74 0.84 15.29
C ASN A 273 10.87 1.62 16.29
N ASN A 274 9.59 1.82 15.91
CA ASN A 274 8.56 2.39 16.78
C ASN A 274 8.99 3.66 17.56
N GLY A 275 9.61 4.61 16.88
CA GLY A 275 9.99 5.91 17.47
C GLY A 275 11.46 6.03 17.91
N LEU A 276 12.24 4.97 17.80
CA LEU A 276 13.69 4.99 17.97
C LEU A 276 14.36 4.89 16.62
N LEU A 277 15.17 5.88 16.27
CA LEU A 277 16.04 5.90 15.11
C LEU A 277 17.45 5.54 15.54
N GLN A 278 18.05 4.53 14.92
CA GLN A 278 19.43 4.12 15.15
C GLN A 278 20.28 4.42 13.94
N LEU A 279 21.45 4.97 14.18
CA LEU A 279 22.48 5.30 13.18
C LEU A 279 23.64 4.31 13.33
N SER A 280 23.92 3.52 12.30
CA SER A 280 24.99 2.51 12.32
C SER A 280 25.96 2.71 11.16
N GLY A 281 27.26 2.78 11.46
CA GLY A 281 28.33 2.89 10.47
C GLY A 281 28.22 4.14 9.58
N TRP A 282 27.66 5.23 10.09
CA TRP A 282 27.50 6.46 9.30
C TRP A 282 28.83 7.09 9.01
N ARG A 283 29.03 7.42 7.74
CA ARG A 283 30.22 8.08 7.22
C ARG A 283 29.82 9.07 6.13
N GLY A 284 30.41 10.27 6.20
CA GLY A 284 30.24 11.31 5.19
C GLY A 284 31.55 11.99 4.92
N VAL A 285 31.63 12.71 3.81
CA VAL A 285 32.84 13.42 3.36
C VAL A 285 32.52 14.90 3.20
N HIS A 286 33.42 15.75 3.68
CA HIS A 286 33.48 17.18 3.35
C HIS A 286 34.86 17.50 2.82
N ALA A 287 34.95 17.82 1.53
CA ALA A 287 36.24 18.02 0.85
C ALA A 287 37.18 16.79 1.05
N ARG A 288 38.19 16.92 1.92
CA ARG A 288 39.12 15.83 2.28
C ARG A 288 38.88 15.25 3.67
N THR A 289 38.03 15.88 4.45
CA THR A 289 37.68 15.42 5.80
C THR A 289 36.65 14.30 5.71
N THR A 290 36.90 13.19 6.37
CA THR A 290 35.92 12.13 6.53
C THR A 290 35.37 12.15 7.95
N VAL A 291 34.06 12.26 8.10
CA VAL A 291 33.38 12.21 9.40
C VAL A 291 32.67 10.85 9.51
N SER A 292 32.88 10.19 10.65
CA SER A 292 32.20 8.91 10.96
C SER A 292 31.49 9.02 12.29
N THR A 293 30.30 8.47 12.38
CA THR A 293 29.49 8.51 13.61
C THR A 293 28.57 7.30 13.75
N GLU A 294 28.24 7.01 15.00
CA GLU A 294 27.21 6.07 15.40
C GLU A 294 26.38 6.66 16.53
N GLY A 295 25.13 6.26 16.65
CA GLY A 295 24.28 6.80 17.69
C GLY A 295 22.80 6.46 17.50
N ASN A 296 21.97 7.18 18.23
CA ASN A 296 20.52 7.06 18.12
C ASN A 296 19.84 8.42 18.25
N CYS A 297 18.62 8.50 17.74
CA CYS A 297 17.73 9.64 17.89
C CYS A 297 16.39 9.17 18.44
N ARG A 298 15.89 9.84 19.49
CA ARG A 298 14.54 9.64 20.04
C ARG A 298 13.67 10.84 19.72
N PHE A 299 12.47 10.57 19.28
CA PHE A 299 11.44 11.57 19.04
C PHE A 299 10.53 11.64 20.26
N LEU A 300 10.31 12.84 20.77
CA LEU A 300 9.50 13.08 21.96
C LEU A 300 8.06 13.47 21.57
N PRO A 301 7.08 13.28 22.48
CA PRO A 301 5.67 13.59 22.21
C PRO A 301 5.38 15.07 21.88
N ASP A 302 6.22 15.99 22.36
CA ASP A 302 6.15 17.42 22.04
C ASP A 302 6.70 17.74 20.64
N GLY A 303 7.21 16.70 19.96
CA GLY A 303 7.78 16.75 18.64
C GLY A 303 9.22 17.26 18.58
N SER A 304 9.86 17.46 19.73
CA SER A 304 11.31 17.62 19.79
C SER A 304 12.01 16.27 19.57
N TRP A 305 13.31 16.33 19.32
CA TRP A 305 14.13 15.14 19.14
C TRP A 305 15.44 15.25 19.95
N HIS A 306 15.99 14.12 20.31
CA HIS A 306 17.24 14.03 21.04
C HIS A 306 18.19 13.04 20.39
N VAL A 307 19.34 13.51 19.91
CA VAL A 307 20.40 12.67 19.34
C VAL A 307 21.46 12.37 20.38
N SER A 308 21.83 11.12 20.51
CA SER A 308 22.94 10.64 21.33
C SER A 308 23.94 9.94 20.42
N LEU A 309 25.12 10.53 20.26
CA LEU A 309 26.21 9.94 19.50
C LEU A 309 27.09 9.10 20.44
N SER A 310 27.26 7.82 20.15
CA SER A 310 28.16 6.91 20.89
C SER A 310 29.59 6.98 20.37
N HIS A 311 29.73 7.36 19.11
CA HIS A 311 31.01 7.53 18.46
C HIS A 311 30.93 8.72 17.50
N LEU A 312 31.94 9.59 17.51
CA LEU A 312 32.13 10.66 16.53
C LEU A 312 33.63 10.80 16.27
N SER A 313 34.03 10.67 15.03
CA SER A 313 35.41 10.85 14.62
C SER A 313 35.52 11.64 13.31
N ALA A 314 36.58 12.39 13.16
CA ALA A 314 36.92 13.08 11.94
C ALA A 314 38.38 12.77 11.55
N ASP A 315 38.58 12.26 10.34
CA ASP A 315 39.90 11.98 9.77
C ASP A 315 40.27 13.06 8.76
N ARG A 316 41.55 13.45 8.71
CA ARG A 316 42.10 14.50 7.85
C ARG A 316 41.38 15.84 8.03
N PHE A 317 41.06 16.13 9.27
CA PHE A 317 40.37 17.34 9.66
C PHE A 317 41.21 18.59 9.31
N ARG A 318 40.57 19.56 8.66
CA ARG A 318 41.17 20.88 8.37
C ARG A 318 40.25 21.97 8.91
N ALA A 319 40.85 22.94 9.58
CA ALA A 319 40.16 24.17 9.95
C ALA A 319 40.04 25.06 8.70
N ASP A 320 39.10 24.70 7.80
CA ASP A 320 38.77 25.52 6.64
C ASP A 320 37.74 26.59 7.01
N HIS A 321 37.47 27.49 6.07
CA HIS A 321 36.56 28.60 6.27
C HIS A 321 35.11 28.16 6.51
N GLU A 322 34.70 27.03 5.98
CA GLU A 322 33.35 26.48 6.15
C GLU A 322 33.18 25.91 7.54
N LEU A 323 34.20 25.20 8.04
CA LEU A 323 34.22 24.75 9.42
C LEU A 323 34.18 25.90 10.42
N LEU A 324 35.02 26.92 10.18
CA LEU A 324 35.04 28.09 11.05
C LEU A 324 33.67 28.77 11.12
N ARG A 325 32.95 28.88 10.01
CA ARG A 325 31.58 29.42 10.00
C ARG A 325 30.57 28.53 10.72
N ALA A 326 30.75 27.20 10.69
CA ALA A 326 29.86 26.25 11.32
C ALA A 326 30.02 26.19 12.85
N LEU A 327 31.17 26.62 13.37
CA LEU A 327 31.46 26.59 14.80
C LEU A 327 30.74 27.73 15.56
N PRO A 328 30.33 27.50 16.81
CA PRO A 328 29.87 28.54 17.70
C PRO A 328 30.93 29.65 17.87
N SER A 329 30.50 30.91 18.01
CA SER A 329 31.37 32.10 18.03
C SER A 329 32.56 31.99 19.00
N GLY A 330 32.36 31.45 20.19
CA GLY A 330 33.44 31.24 21.17
C GLY A 330 34.53 30.25 20.74
N LEU A 331 34.22 29.31 19.83
CA LEU A 331 35.20 28.39 19.24
C LEU A 331 35.84 28.96 17.98
N GLN A 332 35.15 29.84 17.25
CA GLN A 332 35.72 30.56 16.11
C GLN A 332 36.87 31.43 16.54
N ASP A 333 36.71 32.18 17.64
CA ASP A 333 37.77 33.07 18.18
C ASP A 333 38.98 32.27 18.64
N ALA A 334 38.80 31.10 19.23
CA ALA A 334 39.88 30.24 19.70
C ALA A 334 40.69 29.57 18.57
N LEU A 335 40.12 29.39 17.39
CA LEU A 335 40.79 28.78 16.24
C LEU A 335 41.34 29.82 15.21
N SER A 336 40.99 31.09 15.38
CA SER A 336 41.45 32.19 14.53
C SER A 336 42.76 32.85 15.02
N THR A 337 43.21 32.43 16.20
CA THR A 337 44.47 32.85 16.82
C THR A 337 45.57 31.87 16.49
#